data_a3c312501110fc3d826fbf0601f00eb4
#
_entry.id   a3c312501110fc3d826fbf0601f00eb4
#
_cell.length_a   1.000
_cell.length_b   1.000
_cell.length_c   1.000
_cell.angle_alpha   90.00
_cell.angle_beta   90.00
_cell.angle_gamma   90.00
#
_symmetry.space_group_name_H-M   'P 1'
#
loop_
_entity.id
_entity.type
_entity.pdbx_description
1 polymer ?
#
loop_
_entity_poly.entity_id
_entity_poly.type
_entity_poly.pdbx_seq_one_letter_code
_entity_poly.pdbx_strand_id
1 'polypeptide(L)'
;AALGIAQHVFSLYQREHTPVPASILQWPTLPNLAEHLPRDYHRPGYGEIVCHCEMVTLREIQNALASALPPGDLGGLKRRTRACMGRCQGFYCGARVAELSAGHLAIPLATGVCHAAH
;
A
#
# COMPACT_ATOMS: atom_id res chain seq x y z
N ALA A 1 2.01 24.28 10.88
CA ALA A 1 0.54 24.23 11.06
C ALA A 1 0.06 22.85 11.52
N ALA A 2 0.52 21.75 10.95
CA ALA A 2 0.00 20.39 11.26
C ALA A 2 0.18 20.00 12.74
N LEU A 3 1.33 20.25 13.34
CA LEU A 3 1.58 19.95 14.75
C LEU A 3 0.68 20.76 15.71
N GLY A 4 0.44 22.04 15.42
CA GLY A 4 -0.45 22.87 16.23
C GLY A 4 -1.91 22.39 16.17
N ILE A 5 -2.36 21.98 15.00
CA ILE A 5 -3.70 21.39 14.84
C ILE A 5 -3.81 20.06 15.61
N ALA A 6 -2.81 19.19 15.49
CA ALA A 6 -2.78 17.93 16.21
C ALA A 6 -2.81 18.13 17.74
N GLN A 7 -2.02 19.07 18.26
CA GLN A 7 -2.02 19.42 19.68
C GLN A 7 -3.37 19.97 20.14
N HIS A 8 -3.99 20.83 19.34
CA HIS A 8 -5.31 21.38 19.66
C HIS A 8 -6.38 20.28 19.68
N VAL A 9 -6.44 19.43 18.66
CA VAL A 9 -7.37 18.29 18.62
C VAL A 9 -7.14 17.35 19.80
N PHE A 10 -5.91 17.05 20.14
CA PHE A 10 -5.57 16.21 21.27
C PHE A 10 -6.01 16.86 22.59
N SER A 11 -5.87 18.16 22.79
CA SER A 11 -6.33 18.88 23.96
C SER A 11 -7.86 18.85 24.11
N LEU A 12 -8.59 18.93 23.00
CA LEU A 12 -10.06 18.77 23.00
C LEU A 12 -10.46 17.35 23.39
N TYR A 13 -9.79 16.37 22.83
CA TYR A 13 -10.03 14.96 23.16
C TYR A 13 -9.80 14.68 24.66
N GLN A 14 -8.72 15.19 25.24
CA GLN A 14 -8.39 15.01 26.66
C GLN A 14 -9.42 15.63 27.62
N ARG A 15 -10.17 16.65 27.19
CA ARG A 15 -11.22 17.26 28.01
C ARG A 15 -12.45 16.36 28.16
N GLU A 16 -12.74 15.58 27.14
CA GLU A 16 -13.94 14.73 27.08
C GLU A 16 -13.65 13.27 27.44
N HIS A 17 -12.40 12.85 27.30
CA HIS A 17 -11.99 11.46 27.50
C HIS A 17 -10.76 11.38 28.39
N THR A 18 -10.79 10.47 29.35
CA THR A 18 -9.57 10.11 30.09
C THR A 18 -8.71 9.24 29.17
N PRO A 19 -7.53 9.72 28.72
CA PRO A 19 -6.67 8.90 27.85
C PRO A 19 -6.22 7.66 28.61
N VAL A 20 -6.57 6.51 28.09
CA VAL A 20 -5.96 5.26 28.56
C VAL A 20 -4.56 5.22 27.95
N PRO A 21 -3.49 5.14 28.75
CA PRO A 21 -2.15 4.97 28.22
C PRO A 21 -2.12 3.70 27.39
N ALA A 22 -2.15 3.81 26.08
CA ALA A 22 -1.86 2.67 25.24
C ALA A 22 -0.39 2.34 25.42
N SER A 23 -0.09 1.16 25.91
CA SER A 23 1.27 0.63 25.82
C SER A 23 1.55 0.41 24.34
N ILE A 24 2.13 1.40 23.69
CA ILE A 24 2.61 1.24 22.32
C ILE A 24 3.83 0.35 22.38
N LEU A 25 3.57 -0.94 22.29
CA LEU A 25 4.64 -1.93 22.39
C LEU A 25 5.51 -1.93 21.15
N GLN A 26 4.93 -1.79 19.99
CA GLN A 26 5.65 -1.65 18.71
C GLN A 26 4.72 -1.03 17.66
N TRP A 27 5.23 -0.03 16.94
CA TRP A 27 4.56 0.44 15.73
C TRP A 27 4.84 -0.55 14.59
N PRO A 28 3.80 -0.98 13.86
CA PRO A 28 4.04 -1.83 12.70
C PRO A 28 4.88 -1.09 11.66
N THR A 29 5.95 -1.73 11.20
CA THR A 29 6.71 -1.21 10.07
C THR A 29 5.88 -1.43 8.80
N LEU A 30 5.37 -0.36 8.22
CA LEU A 30 4.64 -0.43 6.96
C LEU A 30 5.63 -0.31 5.80
N PRO A 31 5.49 -1.14 4.76
CA PRO A 31 6.24 -0.95 3.54
C PRO A 31 5.92 0.43 2.98
N ASN A 32 6.89 1.30 2.94
CA ASN A 32 6.76 2.62 2.37
C ASN A 32 7.91 2.87 1.41
N LEU A 33 7.58 3.40 0.25
CA LEU A 33 8.56 3.89 -0.70
C LEU A 33 9.02 5.29 -0.30
N ALA A 34 10.00 5.33 0.58
CA ALA A 34 10.74 6.56 0.82
C ALA A 34 11.79 6.71 -0.28
N GLU A 35 11.81 7.84 -0.96
CA GLU A 35 12.73 8.10 -2.08
C GLU A 35 14.21 7.97 -1.70
N HIS A 36 14.53 8.23 -0.44
CA HIS A 36 15.87 8.12 0.10
C HIS A 36 16.32 6.70 0.45
N LEU A 37 15.41 5.72 0.38
CA LEU A 37 15.75 4.33 0.65
C LEU A 37 16.08 3.59 -0.65
N PRO A 38 17.07 2.66 -0.61
CA PRO A 38 17.36 1.82 -1.76
C PRO A 38 16.14 1.03 -2.20
N ARG A 39 15.85 1.05 -3.48
CA ARG A 39 14.73 0.32 -4.07
C ARG A 39 14.96 -1.19 -3.94
N ASP A 40 13.87 -1.92 -3.81
CA ASP A 40 13.90 -3.36 -3.56
C ASP A 40 14.58 -4.16 -4.67
N TYR A 41 14.47 -3.73 -5.91
CA TYR A 41 15.10 -4.41 -7.06
C TYR A 41 16.63 -4.42 -7.03
N HIS A 42 17.26 -3.63 -6.16
CA HIS A 42 18.72 -3.70 -5.93
C HIS A 42 19.11 -4.86 -4.99
N ARG A 43 18.15 -5.51 -4.37
CA ARG A 43 18.38 -6.61 -3.43
C ARG A 43 18.11 -7.95 -4.08
N PRO A 44 18.95 -8.98 -3.87
CA PRO A 44 18.71 -10.32 -4.39
C PRO A 44 17.36 -10.88 -3.93
N GLY A 45 16.75 -11.74 -4.75
CA GLY A 45 15.52 -12.44 -4.40
C GLY A 45 14.26 -11.58 -4.40
N TYR A 46 14.24 -10.47 -5.12
CA TYR A 46 13.06 -9.60 -5.25
C TYR A 46 11.92 -10.24 -6.09
N GLY A 47 12.18 -11.35 -6.77
CA GLY A 47 11.26 -12.01 -7.67
C GLY A 47 11.31 -11.42 -9.07
N GLU A 48 10.18 -10.87 -9.51
CA GLU A 48 10.05 -10.19 -10.81
C GLU A 48 9.82 -8.68 -10.61
N ILE A 49 10.09 -7.89 -11.61
CA ILE A 49 9.63 -6.49 -11.68
C ILE A 49 8.23 -6.51 -12.28
N VAL A 50 7.23 -6.26 -11.45
CA VAL A 50 5.82 -6.26 -11.85
C VAL A 50 5.43 -4.95 -12.54
N CYS A 51 5.83 -3.82 -11.97
CA CYS A 51 5.57 -2.50 -12.55
C CYS A 51 6.87 -1.87 -13.05
N HIS A 52 7.10 -1.96 -14.36
CA HIS A 52 8.33 -1.44 -14.98
C HIS A 52 8.43 0.09 -14.97
N CYS A 53 7.30 0.81 -15.01
CA CYS A 53 7.32 2.27 -14.96
C CYS A 53 7.82 2.82 -13.62
N GLU A 54 7.51 2.12 -12.54
CA GLU A 54 7.85 2.50 -11.17
C GLU A 54 8.88 1.54 -10.54
N MET A 55 9.37 0.57 -11.30
CA MET A 55 10.33 -0.44 -10.83
C MET A 55 9.89 -1.16 -9.55
N VAL A 56 8.58 -1.49 -9.47
CA VAL A 56 8.00 -2.19 -8.31
C VAL A 56 8.15 -3.69 -8.49
N THR A 57 8.69 -4.33 -7.46
CA THR A 57 8.97 -5.76 -7.46
C THR A 57 7.79 -6.58 -6.95
N LEU A 58 7.80 -7.87 -7.27
CA LEU A 58 6.85 -8.84 -6.72
C LEU A 58 6.89 -8.83 -5.19
N ARG A 59 8.09 -8.84 -4.60
CA ARG A 59 8.28 -8.83 -3.15
C ARG A 59 7.68 -7.59 -2.48
N GLU A 60 7.81 -6.41 -3.07
CA GLU A 60 7.18 -5.18 -2.55
C GLU A 60 5.66 -5.29 -2.49
N ILE A 61 5.04 -5.84 -3.53
CA ILE A 61 3.59 -6.05 -3.57
C ILE A 61 3.17 -7.07 -2.50
N GLN A 62 3.84 -8.21 -2.43
CA GLN A 62 3.56 -9.26 -1.45
C GLN A 62 3.71 -8.75 -0.01
N ASN A 63 4.78 -8.01 0.28
CA ASN A 63 5.00 -7.42 1.59
C ASN A 63 3.92 -6.40 1.95
N ALA A 64 3.45 -5.60 0.99
CA ALA A 64 2.37 -4.67 1.23
C ALA A 64 1.05 -5.38 1.55
N LEU A 65 0.74 -6.45 0.82
CA LEU A 65 -0.48 -7.25 1.03
C LEU A 65 -0.44 -8.03 2.36
N ALA A 66 0.73 -8.51 2.78
CA ALA A 66 0.93 -9.25 4.03
C ALA A 66 1.24 -8.36 5.23
N SER A 67 1.23 -7.04 5.08
CA SER A 67 1.58 -6.12 6.17
C SER A 67 0.52 -6.12 7.29
N ALA A 68 0.91 -5.62 8.46
CA ALA A 68 0.00 -5.48 9.61
C ALA A 68 -1.24 -4.62 9.32
N LEU A 69 -1.15 -3.69 8.37
CA LEU A 69 -2.27 -2.91 7.85
C LEU A 69 -2.31 -3.08 6.32
N PRO A 70 -2.86 -4.17 5.81
CA PRO A 70 -2.89 -4.43 4.38
C PRO A 70 -3.76 -3.41 3.63
N PRO A 71 -3.47 -3.13 2.36
CA PRO A 71 -4.34 -2.28 1.56
C PRO A 71 -5.69 -2.95 1.34
N GLY A 72 -6.78 -2.19 1.49
CA GLY A 72 -8.13 -2.69 1.22
C GLY A 72 -8.56 -2.54 -0.24
N ASP A 73 -7.87 -1.70 -1.00
CA ASP A 73 -8.18 -1.39 -2.39
C ASP A 73 -6.91 -1.10 -3.22
N LEU A 74 -7.08 -0.93 -4.52
CA LEU A 74 -5.99 -0.57 -5.42
C LEU A 74 -5.37 0.78 -5.05
N GLY A 75 -6.17 1.75 -4.59
CA GLY A 75 -5.66 3.05 -4.17
C GLY A 75 -4.71 2.94 -2.98
N GLY A 76 -5.05 2.09 -2.02
CA GLY A 76 -4.18 1.74 -0.89
C GLY A 76 -2.89 1.06 -1.35
N LEU A 77 -2.97 0.10 -2.26
CA LEU A 77 -1.81 -0.59 -2.81
C LEU A 77 -0.90 0.36 -3.59
N LYS A 78 -1.47 1.23 -4.42
CA LYS A 78 -0.74 2.29 -5.14
C LYS A 78 0.05 3.19 -4.21
N ARG A 79 -0.58 3.68 -3.14
CA ARG A 79 0.08 4.57 -2.17
C ARG A 79 1.24 3.91 -1.44
N ARG A 80 1.20 2.59 -1.28
CA ARG A 80 2.24 1.84 -0.56
C ARG A 80 3.39 1.38 -1.44
N THR A 81 3.10 1.01 -2.68
CA THR A 81 4.07 0.38 -3.57
C THR A 81 4.42 1.23 -4.80
N ARG A 82 3.58 2.20 -5.15
CA ARG A 82 3.58 2.93 -6.42
C ARG A 82 3.24 2.06 -7.65
N ALA A 83 2.85 0.80 -7.47
CA ALA A 83 2.38 -0.02 -8.58
C ALA A 83 1.18 0.66 -9.27
N CYS A 84 1.14 0.63 -10.58
CA CYS A 84 0.12 1.29 -11.41
C CYS A 84 0.08 2.83 -11.31
N MET A 85 1.10 3.50 -10.74
CA MET A 85 1.16 4.96 -10.65
C MET A 85 2.02 5.61 -11.73
N GLY A 86 2.82 4.84 -12.43
CA GLY A 86 3.69 5.35 -13.48
C GLY A 86 2.93 5.83 -14.70
N ARG A 87 3.66 6.32 -15.72
CA ARG A 87 3.08 6.94 -16.92
C ARG A 87 2.04 6.08 -17.67
N CYS A 88 2.13 4.74 -17.56
CA CYS A 88 1.16 3.84 -18.20
C CYS A 88 -0.13 3.64 -17.38
N GLN A 89 -0.22 4.16 -16.16
CA GLN A 89 -1.37 4.05 -15.25
C GLN A 89 -1.90 2.63 -15.06
N GLY A 90 -1.01 1.65 -15.08
CA GLY A 90 -1.36 0.25 -14.89
C GLY A 90 -1.65 -0.51 -16.19
N PHE A 91 -1.56 0.12 -17.36
CA PHE A 91 -1.85 -0.55 -18.64
C PHE A 91 -1.04 -1.85 -18.81
N TYR A 92 0.24 -1.84 -18.48
CA TYR A 92 1.09 -3.03 -18.60
C TYR A 92 1.04 -3.96 -17.39
N CYS A 93 0.95 -3.41 -16.19
CA CYS A 93 1.05 -4.21 -14.95
C CYS A 93 -0.30 -4.53 -14.30
N GLY A 94 -1.39 -3.92 -14.75
CA GLY A 94 -2.70 -4.02 -14.08
C GLY A 94 -3.21 -5.45 -13.96
N ALA A 95 -3.11 -6.25 -15.02
CA ALA A 95 -3.53 -7.65 -14.99
C ALA A 95 -2.71 -8.45 -13.97
N ARG A 96 -1.38 -8.28 -13.96
CA ARG A 96 -0.51 -8.97 -13.01
C ARG A 96 -0.74 -8.52 -11.56
N VAL A 97 -0.96 -7.23 -11.35
CA VAL A 97 -1.32 -6.70 -10.02
C VAL A 97 -2.67 -7.27 -9.57
N ALA A 98 -3.65 -7.41 -10.46
CA ALA A 98 -4.95 -8.02 -10.15
C ALA A 98 -4.81 -9.48 -9.72
N GLU A 99 -4.00 -10.27 -10.43
CA GLU A 99 -3.69 -11.66 -10.05
C GLU A 99 -3.07 -11.75 -8.65
N LEU A 100 -2.03 -10.94 -8.41
CA LEU A 100 -1.29 -10.94 -7.15
C LEU A 100 -2.13 -10.47 -5.95
N SER A 101 -3.08 -9.59 -6.19
CA SER A 101 -3.96 -9.03 -5.16
C SER A 101 -5.29 -9.77 -5.02
N ALA A 102 -5.52 -10.82 -5.80
CA ALA A 102 -6.73 -11.62 -5.74
C ALA A 102 -6.94 -12.21 -4.33
N GLY A 103 -8.12 -11.98 -3.77
CA GLY A 103 -8.46 -12.41 -2.41
C GLY A 103 -7.86 -11.58 -1.27
N HIS A 104 -7.01 -10.58 -1.56
CA HIS A 104 -6.44 -9.68 -0.55
C HIS A 104 -7.17 -8.34 -0.46
N LEU A 105 -7.72 -7.85 -1.55
CA LEU A 105 -8.41 -6.57 -1.59
C LEU A 105 -9.91 -6.76 -1.36
N ALA A 106 -10.51 -5.90 -0.54
CA ALA A 106 -11.96 -5.88 -0.32
C ALA A 106 -12.73 -5.52 -1.61
N ILE A 107 -12.12 -4.70 -2.47
CA ILE A 107 -12.62 -4.37 -3.80
C ILE A 107 -11.65 -4.99 -4.81
N PRO A 108 -12.02 -6.12 -5.44
CA PRO A 108 -11.16 -6.77 -6.40
C PRO A 108 -10.96 -5.90 -7.65
N LEU A 109 -9.77 -5.98 -8.22
CA LEU A 109 -9.51 -5.37 -9.52
C LEU A 109 -10.25 -6.14 -10.60
N ALA A 110 -10.89 -5.41 -11.51
CA ALA A 110 -11.44 -6.01 -12.71
C ALA A 110 -10.29 -6.61 -13.52
N THR A 111 -10.21 -7.93 -13.53
CA THR A 111 -9.43 -8.65 -14.51
C THR A 111 -10.17 -8.47 -15.83
N GLY A 112 -9.49 -8.00 -16.87
CA GLY A 112 -10.12 -7.73 -18.18
C GLY A 112 -10.64 -8.95 -18.95
N VAL A 113 -11.21 -9.92 -18.25
CA VAL A 113 -12.00 -10.99 -18.82
C VAL A 113 -13.38 -10.40 -19.01
N CYS A 114 -13.64 -9.86 -20.18
CA CYS A 114 -15.01 -9.64 -20.65
C CYS A 114 -15.69 -11.00 -20.65
N HIS A 115 -16.40 -11.33 -19.58
CA HIS A 115 -17.44 -12.34 -19.68
C HIS A 115 -18.51 -11.75 -20.58
N ALA A 116 -18.45 -12.12 -21.85
CA ALA A 116 -19.61 -11.97 -22.72
C ALA A 116 -20.72 -12.74 -22.02
N ALA A 117 -21.65 -12.01 -21.43
CA ALA A 117 -22.90 -12.58 -20.94
C ALA A 117 -23.66 -13.12 -22.17
N HIS A 118 -23.81 -14.44 -22.25
CA HIS A 118 -24.75 -15.11 -23.11
C HIS A 118 -26.12 -15.10 -22.46
#